data_22b3867bc08aeb7cb8601a7e282ba21a
#
_entry.id   22b3867bc08aeb7cb8601a7e282ba21a
#
_cell.length_a   1.000
_cell.length_b   1.000
_cell.length_c   1.000
_cell.angle_alpha   90.00
_cell.angle_beta   90.00
_cell.angle_gamma   90.00
#
_symmetry.space_group_name_H-M   'P 1'
#
loop_
_entity.id
_entity.type
_entity.pdbx_description
1 polymer ?
#
loop_
_entity_poly.entity_id
_entity_poly.type
_entity_poly.pdbx_seq_one_letter_code
_entity_poly.pdbx_strand_id
1 'polypeptide(L)'
;MAVIPNTDPVTQFDPRAFRRALGQFPTGVCVVTAQVADDTLWMTMSSFNSLSLDPPLILFSLDRRSRSLPLWEKAEGYAINVLAENQRDLSNRFARPLVKSGEGLRFTPGIAGAPVLSGVAAVFECTPWARHDGGDHLLFIAEVERFTVSADRAPLVFSKGHYASLQPTELVAPLWPLDIHY
;
A
#
# COMPACT_ATOMS: atom_id res chain seq x y z
N MET A 1 -25.76 -14.60 -29.74
CA MET A 1 -24.30 -14.44 -29.95
C MET A 1 -23.87 -13.16 -29.25
N ALA A 2 -23.13 -13.28 -28.17
CA ALA A 2 -22.59 -12.13 -27.50
C ALA A 2 -21.42 -11.58 -28.34
N VAL A 3 -21.52 -10.30 -28.75
CA VAL A 3 -20.44 -9.61 -29.45
C VAL A 3 -19.32 -9.39 -28.42
N ILE A 4 -18.24 -10.13 -28.57
CA ILE A 4 -16.99 -9.82 -27.83
C ILE A 4 -16.51 -8.46 -28.34
N PRO A 5 -16.40 -7.43 -27.51
CA PRO A 5 -15.87 -6.15 -27.97
C PRO A 5 -14.45 -6.36 -28.49
N ASN A 6 -14.23 -5.92 -29.74
CA ASN A 6 -12.93 -5.96 -30.40
C ASN A 6 -11.94 -5.13 -29.56
N THR A 7 -11.01 -5.79 -28.89
CA THR A 7 -9.92 -5.14 -28.19
C THR A 7 -8.75 -5.02 -29.17
N ASP A 8 -8.83 -4.07 -30.10
CA ASP A 8 -7.67 -3.73 -30.93
C ASP A 8 -6.50 -3.34 -30.02
N PRO A 9 -5.30 -3.87 -30.25
CA PRO A 9 -4.14 -3.49 -29.48
C PRO A 9 -3.94 -1.98 -29.61
N VAL A 10 -3.79 -1.30 -28.47
CA VAL A 10 -3.55 0.14 -28.43
C VAL A 10 -2.19 0.41 -29.11
N THR A 11 -2.23 0.82 -30.35
CA THR A 11 -1.03 1.08 -31.19
C THR A 11 -0.31 2.38 -30.78
N GLN A 12 -0.98 3.24 -30.03
CA GLN A 12 -0.39 4.46 -29.43
C GLN A 12 -0.61 4.44 -27.93
N PHE A 13 0.48 4.56 -27.16
CA PHE A 13 0.44 4.53 -25.71
C PHE A 13 -0.30 5.76 -25.15
N ASP A 14 -1.53 5.55 -24.64
CA ASP A 14 -2.32 6.56 -23.93
C ASP A 14 -2.17 6.35 -22.42
N PRO A 15 -1.53 7.27 -21.68
CA PRO A 15 -1.36 7.14 -20.24
C PRO A 15 -2.67 7.05 -19.45
N ARG A 16 -3.76 7.66 -19.96
CA ARG A 16 -5.09 7.60 -19.32
C ARG A 16 -5.72 6.22 -19.51
N ALA A 17 -5.62 5.65 -20.73
CA ALA A 17 -6.09 4.30 -21.01
C ALA A 17 -5.31 3.29 -20.18
N PHE A 18 -3.98 3.43 -20.09
CA PHE A 18 -3.13 2.57 -19.28
C PHE A 18 -3.50 2.63 -17.80
N ARG A 19 -3.69 3.81 -17.23
CA ARG A 19 -4.14 3.97 -15.84
C ARG A 19 -5.49 3.32 -15.59
N ARG A 20 -6.45 3.41 -16.55
CA ARG A 20 -7.74 2.71 -16.44
C ARG A 20 -7.57 1.19 -16.47
N ALA A 21 -6.65 0.67 -17.30
CA ALA A 21 -6.34 -0.75 -17.34
C ALA A 21 -5.72 -1.24 -16.03
N LEU A 22 -4.74 -0.52 -15.48
CA LEU A 22 -4.15 -0.81 -14.17
C LEU A 22 -5.21 -0.81 -13.06
N GLY A 23 -6.19 0.08 -13.13
CA GLY A 23 -7.30 0.14 -12.16
C GLY A 23 -8.23 -1.08 -12.17
N GLN A 24 -8.14 -2.00 -13.15
CA GLN A 24 -8.88 -3.27 -13.12
C GLN A 24 -8.33 -4.22 -12.06
N PHE A 25 -7.07 -4.06 -11.65
CA PHE A 25 -6.46 -4.84 -10.59
C PHE A 25 -6.85 -4.25 -9.23
N PRO A 26 -7.69 -4.92 -8.43
CA PRO A 26 -8.04 -4.45 -7.10
C PRO A 26 -6.83 -4.57 -6.18
N THR A 27 -6.61 -3.55 -5.36
CA THR A 27 -5.53 -3.53 -4.38
C THR A 27 -6.08 -3.30 -2.97
N GLY A 28 -5.32 -3.69 -1.96
CA GLY A 28 -5.46 -3.12 -0.63
C GLY A 28 -5.09 -1.64 -0.62
N VAL A 29 -5.41 -0.97 0.47
CA VAL A 29 -5.00 0.42 0.73
C VAL A 29 -4.22 0.46 2.03
N CYS A 30 -3.04 1.06 2.02
CA CYS A 30 -2.27 1.27 3.23
C CYS A 30 -1.90 2.75 3.41
N VAL A 31 -1.64 3.12 4.66
CA VAL A 31 -0.92 4.35 5.00
C VAL A 31 0.48 3.94 5.43
N VAL A 32 1.46 4.27 4.63
CA VAL A 32 2.86 4.11 5.00
C VAL A 32 3.29 5.31 5.83
N THR A 33 3.99 5.04 6.91
CA THR A 33 4.49 6.06 7.84
C THR A 33 5.98 5.89 8.08
N ALA A 34 6.66 6.98 8.38
CA ALA A 34 8.04 7.00 8.83
C ALA A 34 8.28 8.21 9.75
N GLN A 35 9.34 8.16 10.54
CA GLN A 35 9.84 9.29 11.33
C GLN A 35 11.25 9.64 10.87
N VAL A 36 11.50 10.90 10.56
CA VAL A 36 12.83 11.40 10.17
C VAL A 36 13.09 12.69 10.94
N ALA A 37 13.96 12.64 11.95
CA ALA A 37 14.16 13.72 12.91
C ALA A 37 12.79 14.19 13.48
N ASP A 38 12.45 15.47 13.33
CA ASP A 38 11.19 16.03 13.81
C ASP A 38 10.03 15.87 12.80
N ASP A 39 10.29 15.37 11.59
CA ASP A 39 9.31 15.20 10.54
C ASP A 39 8.65 13.82 10.61
N THR A 40 7.32 13.78 10.77
CA THR A 40 6.54 12.56 10.63
C THR A 40 5.97 12.47 9.23
N LEU A 41 6.24 11.38 8.54
CA LEU A 41 5.79 11.14 7.17
C LEU A 41 4.55 10.25 7.17
N TRP A 42 3.59 10.61 6.33
CA TRP A 42 2.32 9.90 6.14
C TRP A 42 1.99 9.89 4.65
N MET A 43 1.69 8.74 4.09
CA MET A 43 1.27 8.64 2.69
C MET A 43 0.35 7.46 2.46
N THR A 44 -0.82 7.73 1.86
CA THR A 44 -1.70 6.66 1.37
C THR A 44 -1.14 6.06 0.10
N MET A 45 -1.06 4.75 0.06
CA MET A 45 -0.54 4.00 -1.07
C MET A 45 -1.40 2.78 -1.39
N SER A 46 -1.41 2.42 -2.68
CA SER A 46 -1.91 1.15 -3.21
C SER A 46 -0.79 0.34 -3.89
N SER A 47 0.45 0.83 -3.81
CA SER A 47 1.63 0.20 -4.44
C SER A 47 2.29 -0.86 -3.55
N PHE A 48 1.81 -1.06 -2.33
CA PHE A 48 2.32 -2.10 -1.43
C PHE A 48 2.13 -3.49 -2.04
N ASN A 49 3.19 -4.30 -1.96
CA ASN A 49 3.17 -5.71 -2.36
C ASN A 49 4.14 -6.55 -1.51
N SER A 50 3.83 -7.83 -1.32
CA SER A 50 4.77 -8.81 -0.80
C SER A 50 5.87 -9.08 -1.83
N LEU A 51 7.08 -9.42 -1.37
CA LEU A 51 8.22 -9.66 -2.26
C LEU A 51 8.93 -10.98 -1.96
N SER A 52 9.20 -11.28 -0.68
CA SER A 52 9.94 -12.47 -0.27
C SER A 52 9.50 -12.94 1.11
N LEU A 53 9.60 -14.23 1.37
CA LEU A 53 9.38 -14.81 2.70
C LEU A 53 10.69 -15.08 3.45
N ASP A 54 11.79 -15.26 2.73
CA ASP A 54 13.13 -15.52 3.30
C ASP A 54 14.22 -14.81 2.46
N PRO A 55 14.75 -13.67 2.95
CA PRO A 55 14.25 -12.88 4.07
C PRO A 55 12.84 -12.32 3.82
N PRO A 56 12.09 -11.93 4.89
CA PRO A 56 10.74 -11.40 4.74
C PRO A 56 10.77 -9.98 4.20
N LEU A 57 10.55 -9.82 2.91
CA LEU A 57 10.60 -8.52 2.23
C LEU A 57 9.25 -8.09 1.68
N ILE A 58 9.03 -6.80 1.74
CA ILE A 58 7.91 -6.10 1.07
C ILE A 58 8.44 -4.99 0.17
N LEU A 59 7.61 -4.52 -0.72
CA LEU A 59 7.91 -3.33 -1.52
C LEU A 59 6.76 -2.33 -1.53
N PHE A 60 7.11 -1.06 -1.74
CA PHE A 60 6.20 0.02 -2.11
C PHE A 60 6.93 1.01 -3.00
N SER A 61 6.20 1.90 -3.67
CA SER A 61 6.82 2.87 -4.59
C SER A 61 6.30 4.29 -4.37
N LEU A 62 7.17 5.27 -4.57
CA LEU A 62 6.87 6.69 -4.52
C LEU A 62 7.18 7.38 -5.84
N ASP A 63 6.28 8.27 -6.29
CA ASP A 63 6.51 9.15 -7.43
C ASP A 63 7.75 10.04 -7.17
N ARG A 64 8.69 10.08 -8.11
CA ARG A 64 9.92 10.89 -8.02
C ARG A 64 9.65 12.39 -7.89
N ARG A 65 8.46 12.86 -8.29
CA ARG A 65 8.02 14.25 -8.14
C ARG A 65 7.50 14.55 -6.73
N SER A 66 7.39 13.53 -5.86
CA SER A 66 6.97 13.74 -4.47
C SER A 66 7.95 14.63 -3.74
N ARG A 67 7.45 15.75 -3.20
CA ARG A 67 8.30 16.69 -2.42
C ARG A 67 8.86 16.08 -1.14
N SER A 68 8.24 15.02 -0.63
CA SER A 68 8.70 14.32 0.55
C SER A 68 9.68 13.18 0.25
N LEU A 69 9.94 12.86 -1.04
CA LEU A 69 10.84 11.77 -1.41
C LEU A 69 12.21 11.84 -0.70
N PRO A 70 12.90 13.00 -0.62
CA PRO A 70 14.19 13.07 0.07
C PRO A 70 14.14 12.74 1.56
N LEU A 71 12.98 12.90 2.21
CA LEU A 71 12.78 12.48 3.59
C LEU A 71 12.54 10.97 3.68
N TRP A 72 11.72 10.40 2.76
CA TRP A 72 11.52 8.96 2.69
C TRP A 72 12.83 8.20 2.47
N GLU A 73 13.76 8.75 1.71
CA GLU A 73 15.09 8.17 1.47
C GLU A 73 15.99 8.15 2.72
N LYS A 74 15.72 9.02 3.70
CA LYS A 74 16.45 9.12 4.97
C LYS A 74 15.82 8.32 6.10
N ALA A 75 14.62 7.78 5.88
CA ALA A 75 13.92 7.05 6.92
C ALA A 75 14.66 5.75 7.26
N GLU A 76 14.81 5.49 8.57
CA GLU A 76 15.46 4.30 9.13
C GLU A 76 14.44 3.20 9.49
N GLY A 77 13.15 3.47 9.33
CA GLY A 77 12.09 2.52 9.54
C GLY A 77 10.78 2.98 8.93
N TYR A 78 9.92 2.00 8.62
CA TYR A 78 8.61 2.21 8.05
C TYR A 78 7.56 1.41 8.82
N ALA A 79 6.35 1.95 8.95
CA ALA A 79 5.20 1.14 9.31
C ALA A 79 4.19 1.16 8.14
N ILE A 80 3.88 -0.03 7.63
CA ILE A 80 2.89 -0.23 6.58
C ILE A 80 1.57 -0.56 7.28
N ASN A 81 0.71 0.44 7.41
CA ASN A 81 -0.58 0.32 8.08
C ASN A 81 -1.66 -0.05 7.05
N VAL A 82 -2.02 -1.33 6.95
CA VAL A 82 -3.10 -1.80 6.08
C VAL A 82 -4.44 -1.35 6.65
N LEU A 83 -5.12 -0.46 5.94
CA LEU A 83 -6.35 0.15 6.45
C LEU A 83 -7.50 -0.85 6.52
N ALA A 84 -8.32 -0.72 7.55
CA ALA A 84 -9.60 -1.40 7.65
C ALA A 84 -10.66 -0.69 6.78
N GLU A 85 -11.71 -1.41 6.36
CA GLU A 85 -12.75 -0.89 5.46
C GLU A 85 -13.45 0.36 5.97
N ASN A 86 -13.53 0.55 7.28
CA ASN A 86 -14.12 1.73 7.92
C ASN A 86 -13.17 2.93 8.01
N GLN A 87 -11.93 2.83 7.46
CA GLN A 87 -10.91 3.88 7.53
C GLN A 87 -10.74 4.64 6.20
N ARG A 88 -11.81 4.78 5.39
CA ARG A 88 -11.80 5.54 4.12
C ARG A 88 -11.37 7.00 4.31
N ASP A 89 -11.83 7.63 5.39
CA ASP A 89 -11.48 9.03 5.67
C ASP A 89 -9.98 9.20 5.95
N LEU A 90 -9.39 8.22 6.61
CA LEU A 90 -7.95 8.19 6.86
C LEU A 90 -7.16 8.04 5.56
N SER A 91 -7.60 7.14 4.67
CA SER A 91 -7.04 7.00 3.33
C SER A 91 -7.11 8.32 2.55
N ASN A 92 -8.27 8.96 2.51
CA ASN A 92 -8.46 10.23 1.81
C ASN A 92 -7.61 11.36 2.40
N ARG A 93 -7.41 11.36 3.72
CA ARG A 93 -6.60 12.37 4.41
C ARG A 93 -5.17 12.35 3.91
N PHE A 94 -4.52 11.20 3.89
CA PHE A 94 -3.10 11.07 3.54
C PHE A 94 -2.83 10.84 2.05
N ALA A 95 -3.89 10.72 1.23
CA ALA A 95 -3.77 10.79 -0.23
C ALA A 95 -3.58 12.23 -0.75
N ARG A 96 -3.86 13.26 0.09
CA ARG A 96 -3.74 14.66 -0.30
C ARG A 96 -2.31 15.15 -0.12
N PRO A 97 -1.76 15.93 -1.08
CA PRO A 97 -0.48 16.61 -0.91
C PRO A 97 -0.55 17.53 0.32
N LEU A 98 0.54 17.61 1.09
CA LEU A 98 0.71 18.55 2.20
C LEU A 98 -0.03 18.25 3.51
N VAL A 99 -0.80 17.18 3.62
CA VAL A 99 -1.33 16.75 4.92
C VAL A 99 -0.24 15.98 5.66
N LYS A 100 0.40 16.62 6.62
CA LYS A 100 1.52 16.07 7.38
C LYS A 100 1.20 15.78 8.85
N SER A 101 0.01 16.15 9.32
CA SER A 101 -0.33 16.09 10.74
C SER A 101 -1.04 14.79 11.10
N GLY A 102 -0.49 14.07 12.09
CA GLY A 102 -1.17 12.99 12.79
C GLY A 102 -2.14 13.46 13.87
N GLU A 103 -2.45 14.76 13.93
CA GLU A 103 -3.35 15.34 14.93
C GLU A 103 -4.71 14.65 14.95
N GLY A 104 -5.18 14.33 16.15
CA GLY A 104 -6.44 13.61 16.36
C GLY A 104 -6.38 12.11 16.07
N LEU A 105 -5.24 11.57 15.65
CA LEU A 105 -5.08 10.13 15.41
C LEU A 105 -4.54 9.43 16.66
N ARG A 106 -4.95 8.16 16.81
CA ARG A 106 -4.36 7.25 17.79
C ARG A 106 -3.31 6.40 17.09
N PHE A 107 -2.08 6.48 17.55
CA PHE A 107 -0.96 5.66 17.06
C PHE A 107 0.06 5.45 18.19
N THR A 108 0.91 4.47 18.02
CA THR A 108 2.07 4.20 18.88
C THR A 108 3.35 4.30 18.05
N PRO A 109 4.50 4.65 18.65
CA PRO A 109 5.76 4.61 17.92
C PRO A 109 6.15 3.15 17.64
N GLY A 110 6.47 2.88 16.39
CA GLY A 110 7.03 1.63 15.90
C GLY A 110 8.55 1.70 15.73
N ILE A 111 9.08 0.86 14.83
CA ILE A 111 10.52 0.84 14.49
C ILE A 111 10.95 2.22 14.00
N ALA A 112 12.11 2.68 14.50
CA ALA A 112 12.66 4.00 14.23
C ALA A 112 11.63 5.16 14.42
N GLY A 113 10.66 4.98 15.33
CA GLY A 113 9.63 5.98 15.62
C GLY A 113 8.49 6.06 14.61
N ALA A 114 8.47 5.22 13.56
CA ALA A 114 7.42 5.23 12.55
C ALA A 114 6.03 5.00 13.19
N PRO A 115 5.03 5.87 12.95
CA PRO A 115 3.71 5.74 13.58
C PRO A 115 2.98 4.46 13.18
N VAL A 116 2.60 3.65 14.16
CA VAL A 116 1.73 2.49 14.03
C VAL A 116 0.31 2.91 14.35
N LEU A 117 -0.55 2.95 13.35
CA LEU A 117 -1.93 3.41 13.46
C LEU A 117 -2.82 2.41 14.21
N SER A 118 -3.71 2.92 15.05
CA SER A 118 -4.71 2.10 15.71
C SER A 118 -5.88 1.74 14.77
N GLY A 119 -6.42 0.55 14.95
CA GLY A 119 -7.67 0.16 14.28
C GLY A 119 -7.51 -0.32 12.84
N VAL A 120 -6.30 -0.55 12.37
CA VAL A 120 -5.98 -1.09 11.04
C VAL A 120 -6.19 -2.61 10.96
N ALA A 121 -6.29 -3.16 9.76
CA ALA A 121 -6.44 -4.59 9.52
C ALA A 121 -5.12 -5.35 9.77
N ALA A 122 -4.00 -4.76 9.38
CA ALA A 122 -2.67 -5.30 9.65
C ALA A 122 -1.62 -4.19 9.70
N VAL A 123 -0.50 -4.47 10.36
CA VAL A 123 0.70 -3.60 10.35
C VAL A 123 1.92 -4.45 10.04
N PHE A 124 2.80 -3.93 9.20
CA PHE A 124 4.15 -4.44 9.02
C PHE A 124 5.13 -3.32 9.40
N GLU A 125 6.00 -3.60 10.36
CA GLU A 125 7.05 -2.69 10.79
C GLU A 125 8.37 -3.16 10.20
N CYS A 126 9.03 -2.26 9.47
CA CYS A 126 10.09 -2.63 8.55
C CYS A 126 11.30 -1.73 8.69
N THR A 127 12.48 -2.27 8.35
CA THR A 127 13.71 -1.53 8.12
C THR A 127 14.02 -1.43 6.61
N PRO A 128 14.70 -0.37 6.15
CA PRO A 128 15.10 -0.25 4.74
C PRO A 128 16.04 -1.39 4.33
N TRP A 129 15.73 -2.07 3.19
CA TRP A 129 16.58 -3.10 2.59
C TRP A 129 17.32 -2.59 1.36
N ALA A 130 16.57 -2.11 0.37
CA ALA A 130 17.14 -1.62 -0.89
C ALA A 130 16.21 -0.61 -1.57
N ARG A 131 16.74 0.12 -2.56
CA ARG A 131 15.97 1.01 -3.42
C ARG A 131 16.37 0.77 -4.87
N HIS A 132 15.37 0.83 -5.76
CA HIS A 132 15.59 0.62 -7.19
C HIS A 132 14.80 1.61 -8.03
N ASP A 133 15.35 1.95 -9.17
CA ASP A 133 14.67 2.78 -10.16
C ASP A 133 13.49 2.03 -10.78
N GLY A 134 12.32 2.66 -10.80
CA GLY A 134 11.08 2.15 -11.37
C GLY A 134 10.45 3.16 -12.32
N GLY A 135 11.21 3.74 -13.23
CA GLY A 135 10.73 4.77 -14.16
C GLY A 135 10.46 6.10 -13.47
N ASP A 136 9.21 6.58 -13.47
CA ASP A 136 8.79 7.79 -12.77
C ASP A 136 8.60 7.60 -11.25
N HIS A 137 8.85 6.39 -10.75
CA HIS A 137 8.82 6.05 -9.32
C HIS A 137 10.18 5.56 -8.82
N LEU A 138 10.39 5.67 -7.52
CA LEU A 138 11.43 4.98 -6.77
C LEU A 138 10.79 3.83 -6.01
N LEU A 139 11.32 2.63 -6.18
CA LEU A 139 10.92 1.43 -5.45
C LEU A 139 11.67 1.38 -4.13
N PHE A 140 10.95 1.15 -3.06
CA PHE A 140 11.48 0.90 -1.72
C PHE A 140 11.25 -0.57 -1.40
N ILE A 141 12.30 -1.29 -1.12
CA ILE A 141 12.27 -2.64 -0.57
C ILE A 141 12.60 -2.53 0.91
N ALA A 142 11.81 -3.16 1.75
CA ALA A 142 11.99 -3.13 3.20
C ALA A 142 11.84 -4.54 3.79
N GLU A 143 12.68 -4.83 4.78
CA GLU A 143 12.63 -6.07 5.55
C GLU A 143 11.62 -5.93 6.68
N VAL A 144 10.76 -6.93 6.83
CA VAL A 144 9.74 -6.97 7.88
C VAL A 144 10.35 -7.54 9.15
N GLU A 145 10.49 -6.70 10.17
CA GLU A 145 11.00 -7.10 11.48
C GLU A 145 9.91 -7.68 12.40
N ARG A 146 8.70 -7.16 12.26
CA ARG A 146 7.53 -7.64 12.98
C ARG A 146 6.24 -7.23 12.29
N PHE A 147 5.18 -7.97 12.55
CA PHE A 147 3.85 -7.66 12.03
C PHE A 147 2.76 -8.02 13.02
N THR A 148 1.60 -7.37 12.86
CA THR A 148 0.38 -7.69 13.61
C THR A 148 -0.81 -7.74 12.66
N VAL A 149 -1.78 -8.60 12.97
CA VAL A 149 -3.01 -8.77 12.19
C VAL A 149 -4.21 -8.68 13.12
N SER A 150 -5.24 -7.96 12.71
CA SER A 150 -6.53 -7.88 13.40
C SER A 150 -7.53 -8.82 12.69
N ALA A 151 -7.80 -9.98 13.27
CA ALA A 151 -8.64 -11.02 12.66
C ALA A 151 -10.10 -10.58 12.43
N ASP A 152 -10.56 -9.57 13.15
CA ASP A 152 -11.95 -9.04 13.13
C ASP A 152 -12.15 -7.87 12.16
N ARG A 153 -11.12 -7.47 11.40
CA ARG A 153 -11.15 -6.29 10.53
C ARG A 153 -10.95 -6.65 9.07
N ALA A 154 -11.98 -6.43 8.26
CA ALA A 154 -11.86 -6.52 6.82
C ALA A 154 -10.96 -5.40 6.28
N PRO A 155 -10.05 -5.67 5.33
CA PRO A 155 -9.19 -4.65 4.75
C PRO A 155 -9.96 -3.73 3.79
N LEU A 156 -9.53 -2.46 3.72
CA LEU A 156 -10.03 -1.51 2.74
C LEU A 156 -9.49 -1.87 1.36
N VAL A 157 -10.39 -1.99 0.38
CA VAL A 157 -10.06 -2.32 -1.00
C VAL A 157 -10.29 -1.11 -1.91
N PHE A 158 -9.43 -0.96 -2.92
CA PHE A 158 -9.55 0.06 -3.96
C PHE A 158 -9.51 -0.59 -5.35
N SER A 159 -10.50 -0.29 -6.18
CA SER A 159 -10.62 -0.82 -7.54
C SER A 159 -11.30 0.19 -8.44
N LYS A 160 -10.83 0.34 -9.68
CA LYS A 160 -11.42 1.22 -10.71
C LYS A 160 -11.65 2.67 -10.24
N GLY A 161 -10.78 3.18 -9.35
CA GLY A 161 -10.90 4.53 -8.81
C GLY A 161 -11.87 4.68 -7.64
N HIS A 162 -12.42 3.59 -7.09
CA HIS A 162 -13.39 3.59 -6.01
C HIS A 162 -12.98 2.65 -4.87
N TYR A 163 -13.40 2.97 -3.65
CA TYR A 163 -13.32 2.04 -2.54
C TYR A 163 -14.38 0.94 -2.71
N ALA A 164 -14.01 -0.28 -2.32
CA ALA A 164 -14.87 -1.44 -2.34
C ALA A 164 -14.77 -2.20 -1.01
N SER A 165 -15.76 -3.03 -0.72
CA SER A 165 -15.75 -3.97 0.39
C SER A 165 -15.67 -5.38 -0.16
N LEU A 166 -14.96 -6.27 0.52
CA LEU A 166 -14.94 -7.69 0.20
C LEU A 166 -16.25 -8.31 0.70
N GLN A 167 -16.93 -9.02 -0.17
CA GLN A 167 -18.04 -9.87 0.27
C GLN A 167 -17.45 -11.22 0.69
N PRO A 168 -17.82 -11.76 1.87
CA PRO A 168 -17.46 -13.11 2.23
C PRO A 168 -18.06 -14.06 1.17
N THR A 169 -17.20 -14.72 0.43
CA THR A 169 -17.60 -15.84 -0.40
C THR A 169 -17.75 -17.04 0.54
N GLU A 170 -18.74 -17.91 0.34
CA GLU A 170 -18.77 -19.21 1.02
C GLU A 170 -17.39 -19.84 0.90
N LEU A 171 -16.86 -20.39 2.00
CA LEU A 171 -15.57 -21.05 2.03
C LEU A 171 -15.58 -22.29 1.13
N VAL A 172 -15.48 -22.05 -0.16
CA VAL A 172 -15.08 -23.11 -1.10
C VAL A 172 -13.61 -23.36 -0.79
N ALA A 173 -13.30 -24.57 -0.33
CA ALA A 173 -11.90 -24.98 -0.14
C ALA A 173 -11.12 -24.61 -1.42
N PRO A 174 -9.99 -23.91 -1.31
CA PRO A 174 -9.24 -23.51 -2.50
C PRO A 174 -8.88 -24.75 -3.29
N LEU A 175 -9.15 -24.73 -4.61
CA LEU A 175 -8.87 -25.83 -5.54
C LEU A 175 -7.37 -26.02 -5.81
N TRP A 176 -6.54 -25.11 -5.29
CA TRP A 176 -5.08 -25.16 -5.39
C TRP A 176 -4.42 -25.33 -4.03
N PRO A 177 -3.24 -25.97 -4.01
CA PRO A 177 -2.41 -25.94 -2.80
C PRO A 177 -2.13 -24.48 -2.43
N LEU A 178 -2.28 -24.16 -1.14
CA LEU A 178 -1.96 -22.81 -0.59
C LEU A 178 -0.46 -22.45 -0.67
N ASP A 179 0.36 -23.33 -1.28
CA ASP A 179 1.80 -23.13 -1.51
C ASP A 179 2.09 -22.25 -2.75
N ILE A 180 1.08 -21.56 -3.27
CA ILE A 180 1.30 -20.65 -4.38
C ILE A 180 1.92 -19.35 -3.84
N HIS A 181 3.23 -19.31 -3.95
CA HIS A 181 4.13 -18.16 -4.08
C HIS A 181 3.57 -16.78 -3.64
N TYR A 182 3.78 -16.47 -2.39
CA TYR A 182 3.86 -15.08 -1.93
C TYR A 182 5.29 -14.59 -2.09
#